data_de0330704520b9181ac6095ce41c6a62
#
_entry.id   de0330704520b9181ac6095ce41c6a62
#
_cell.length_a   1.000
_cell.length_b   1.000
_cell.length_c   1.000
_cell.angle_alpha   90.00
_cell.angle_beta   90.00
_cell.angle_gamma   90.00
#
_symmetry.space_group_name_H-M   'P 1'
#
loop_
_entity.id
_entity.type
_entity.pdbx_description
1 polymer ?
#
loop_
_entity_poly.entity_id
_entity_poly.type
_entity_poly.pdbx_seq_one_letter_code
_entity_poly.pdbx_strand_id
1 'polypeptide(L)'
;MENIGAKLRAMRETWGLTLREVEERSERLAQQWGEPSYAISASWLVRVEHGGRRLSGEKLIVLGAVYGISADELLAFRPRGTNPPDFDEVSGPNTTLLLTRGPLEEHARRWLPDSVATGPIPEETMLLPREDHVPSRYRRGIVGRRDKTMDPMIRPGAIVLVDRQRRAIAHRREWTNDFDRPIYFLLTHAGFICTWCELDKKREWLTSDPYPLSYVTPERWRYPKEVDVYGTVSVILQRLAGPN
;
A
#
# COMPACT_ATOMS: atom_id res chain seq x y z
N MET A 1 -13.92 -7.64 -29.18
CA MET A 1 -13.71 -6.99 -27.86
C MET A 1 -15.06 -6.93 -27.16
N GLU A 2 -15.20 -7.62 -26.07
CA GLU A 2 -16.42 -7.56 -25.29
C GLU A 2 -16.50 -6.18 -24.62
N ASN A 3 -17.47 -5.39 -25.05
CA ASN A 3 -17.65 -4.03 -24.58
C ASN A 3 -18.22 -4.06 -23.14
N ILE A 4 -17.65 -3.27 -22.23
CA ILE A 4 -18.13 -3.16 -20.85
C ILE A 4 -19.63 -2.84 -20.78
N GLY A 5 -20.13 -2.05 -21.73
CA GLY A 5 -21.54 -1.74 -21.87
C GLY A 5 -22.41 -2.97 -22.15
N ALA A 6 -21.94 -3.86 -23.02
CA ALA A 6 -22.65 -5.11 -23.32
C ALA A 6 -22.75 -6.02 -22.08
N LYS A 7 -21.69 -6.07 -21.24
CA LYS A 7 -21.72 -6.82 -19.98
C LYS A 7 -22.71 -6.22 -18.98
N LEU A 8 -22.71 -4.90 -18.83
CA LEU A 8 -23.66 -4.22 -17.95
C LEU A 8 -25.10 -4.46 -18.39
N ARG A 9 -25.35 -4.44 -19.72
CA ARG A 9 -26.66 -4.78 -20.29
C ARG A 9 -27.05 -6.22 -19.96
N ALA A 10 -26.16 -7.19 -20.20
CA ALA A 10 -26.43 -8.59 -19.90
C ALA A 10 -26.76 -8.80 -18.41
N MET A 11 -26.04 -8.12 -17.51
CA MET A 11 -26.32 -8.16 -16.08
C MET A 11 -27.69 -7.57 -15.74
N ARG A 12 -28.01 -6.39 -16.27
CA ARG A 12 -29.33 -5.77 -16.08
C ARG A 12 -30.45 -6.71 -16.52
N GLU A 13 -30.29 -7.32 -17.70
CA GLU A 13 -31.28 -8.26 -18.27
C GLU A 13 -31.38 -9.55 -17.44
N THR A 14 -30.27 -10.06 -16.91
CA THR A 14 -30.26 -11.24 -15.99
C THR A 14 -31.04 -10.95 -14.71
N TRP A 15 -30.97 -9.74 -14.20
CA TRP A 15 -31.78 -9.31 -13.03
C TRP A 15 -33.20 -8.89 -13.39
N GLY A 16 -33.59 -8.98 -14.65
CA GLY A 16 -34.90 -8.57 -15.14
C GLY A 16 -35.20 -7.08 -14.97
N LEU A 17 -34.18 -6.25 -14.86
CA LEU A 17 -34.33 -4.83 -14.61
C LEU A 17 -34.53 -4.06 -15.93
N THR A 18 -35.52 -3.18 -15.94
CA THR A 18 -35.67 -2.17 -16.98
C THR A 18 -34.70 -1.00 -16.76
N LEU A 19 -34.43 -0.25 -17.81
CA LEU A 19 -33.60 0.96 -17.71
C LEU A 19 -34.16 1.97 -16.70
N ARG A 20 -35.50 2.06 -16.61
CA ARG A 20 -36.20 2.97 -15.72
C ARG A 20 -36.08 2.53 -14.26
N GLU A 21 -36.14 1.25 -13.99
CA GLU A 21 -35.93 0.73 -12.64
C GLU A 21 -34.49 0.95 -12.14
N VAL A 22 -33.51 0.88 -13.04
CA VAL A 22 -32.10 1.23 -12.70
C VAL A 22 -31.99 2.72 -12.39
N GLU A 23 -32.63 3.60 -13.16
CA GLU A 23 -32.72 5.04 -12.91
C GLU A 23 -33.30 5.29 -11.51
N GLU A 24 -34.49 4.77 -11.22
CA GLU A 24 -35.16 4.95 -9.94
C GLU A 24 -34.37 4.42 -8.73
N ARG A 25 -33.69 3.28 -8.88
CA ARG A 25 -32.84 2.71 -7.84
C ARG A 25 -31.59 3.57 -7.61
N SER A 26 -30.97 4.05 -8.68
CA SER A 26 -29.79 4.91 -8.58
C SER A 26 -30.11 6.28 -7.97
N GLU A 27 -31.28 6.84 -8.27
CA GLU A 27 -31.75 8.08 -7.65
C GLU A 27 -31.97 7.92 -6.15
N ARG A 28 -32.56 6.80 -5.72
CA ARG A 28 -32.71 6.50 -4.28
C ARG A 28 -31.36 6.38 -3.59
N LEU A 29 -30.38 5.72 -4.21
CA LEU A 29 -29.03 5.64 -3.67
C LEU A 29 -28.34 7.00 -3.60
N ALA A 30 -28.48 7.81 -4.66
CA ALA A 30 -27.95 9.17 -4.69
C ALA A 30 -28.52 10.05 -3.57
N GLN A 31 -29.83 9.94 -3.31
CA GLN A 31 -30.49 10.63 -2.18
C GLN A 31 -30.00 10.11 -0.84
N GLN A 32 -29.89 8.79 -0.67
CA GLN A 32 -29.42 8.15 0.56
C GLN A 32 -27.98 8.52 0.89
N TRP A 33 -27.13 8.64 -0.12
CA TRP A 33 -25.70 8.98 0.04
C TRP A 33 -25.44 10.49 0.04
N GLY A 34 -26.49 11.30 -0.22
CA GLY A 34 -26.38 12.75 -0.24
C GLY A 34 -25.59 13.32 -1.42
N GLU A 35 -25.41 12.54 -2.50
CA GLU A 35 -24.55 12.89 -3.63
C GLU A 35 -25.30 12.75 -4.97
N PRO A 36 -25.84 13.85 -5.51
CA PRO A 36 -26.63 13.83 -6.74
C PRO A 36 -25.88 13.29 -7.98
N SER A 37 -24.55 13.36 -7.99
CA SER A 37 -23.73 12.86 -9.08
C SER A 37 -23.87 11.36 -9.29
N TYR A 38 -24.34 10.63 -8.31
CA TYR A 38 -24.57 9.18 -8.37
C TYR A 38 -25.85 8.79 -9.13
N ALA A 39 -26.82 9.69 -9.32
CA ALA A 39 -28.01 9.39 -10.10
C ALA A 39 -27.70 9.05 -11.56
N ILE A 40 -28.28 7.97 -12.07
CA ILE A 40 -28.08 7.46 -13.44
C ILE A 40 -29.38 7.59 -14.21
N SER A 41 -29.38 8.39 -15.28
CA SER A 41 -30.56 8.46 -16.16
C SER A 41 -30.62 7.28 -17.12
N ALA A 42 -31.84 6.83 -17.45
CA ALA A 42 -32.09 5.78 -18.43
C ALA A 42 -31.43 6.09 -19.78
N SER A 43 -31.50 7.33 -20.23
CA SER A 43 -30.88 7.77 -21.50
C SER A 43 -29.36 7.71 -21.48
N TRP A 44 -28.74 7.95 -20.34
CA TRP A 44 -27.27 7.80 -20.16
C TRP A 44 -26.90 6.31 -20.17
N LEU A 45 -27.67 5.47 -19.47
CA LEU A 45 -27.41 4.03 -19.38
C LEU A 45 -27.50 3.37 -20.75
N VAL A 46 -28.51 3.71 -21.58
CA VAL A 46 -28.60 3.25 -22.97
C VAL A 46 -27.32 3.53 -23.75
N ARG A 47 -26.78 4.75 -23.63
CA ARG A 47 -25.55 5.14 -24.33
C ARG A 47 -24.33 4.35 -23.86
N VAL A 48 -24.24 4.07 -22.57
CA VAL A 48 -23.16 3.23 -22.01
C VAL A 48 -23.29 1.79 -22.50
N GLU A 49 -24.47 1.20 -22.44
CA GLU A 49 -24.73 -0.18 -22.87
C GLU A 49 -24.42 -0.39 -24.37
N HIS A 50 -24.57 0.64 -25.19
CA HIS A 50 -24.20 0.62 -26.61
C HIS A 50 -22.76 1.10 -26.90
N GLY A 51 -21.95 1.34 -25.85
CA GLY A 51 -20.54 1.72 -25.99
C GLY A 51 -20.30 3.17 -26.39
N GLY A 52 -21.33 4.01 -26.44
CA GLY A 52 -21.23 5.41 -26.84
C GLY A 52 -20.71 6.38 -25.77
N ARG A 53 -20.48 5.90 -24.54
CA ARG A 53 -19.94 6.72 -23.44
C ARG A 53 -18.97 5.94 -22.55
N ARG A 54 -18.00 6.66 -21.99
CA ARG A 54 -17.11 6.11 -20.96
C ARG A 54 -17.84 6.06 -19.62
N LEU A 55 -17.61 4.96 -18.90
CA LEU A 55 -18.10 4.75 -17.55
C LEU A 55 -17.13 5.42 -16.56
N SER A 56 -17.62 6.31 -15.71
CA SER A 56 -16.84 6.86 -14.60
C SER A 56 -16.83 5.90 -13.41
N GLY A 57 -15.83 6.00 -12.55
CA GLY A 57 -15.74 5.18 -11.33
C GLY A 57 -16.95 5.34 -10.42
N GLU A 58 -17.46 6.55 -10.26
CA GLU A 58 -18.67 6.86 -9.48
C GLU A 58 -19.91 6.13 -9.99
N LYS A 59 -20.13 6.18 -11.31
CA LYS A 59 -21.26 5.47 -11.94
C LYS A 59 -21.10 3.95 -11.87
N LEU A 60 -19.86 3.47 -11.89
CA LEU A 60 -19.59 2.03 -11.73
C LEU A 60 -19.95 1.56 -10.32
N ILE A 61 -19.61 2.33 -9.29
CA ILE A 61 -19.96 2.04 -7.89
C ILE A 61 -21.49 1.95 -7.72
N VAL A 62 -22.22 2.91 -8.29
CA VAL A 62 -23.70 2.91 -8.22
C VAL A 62 -24.29 1.72 -8.95
N LEU A 63 -23.81 1.42 -10.15
CA LEU A 63 -24.27 0.23 -10.89
C LEU A 63 -23.96 -1.05 -10.14
N GLY A 64 -22.78 -1.12 -9.48
CA GLY A 64 -22.44 -2.22 -8.59
C GLY A 64 -23.47 -2.41 -7.49
N ALA A 65 -23.83 -1.33 -6.80
CA ALA A 65 -24.83 -1.35 -5.74
C ALA A 65 -26.25 -1.69 -6.25
N VAL A 66 -26.64 -1.16 -7.42
CA VAL A 66 -27.95 -1.46 -8.03
C VAL A 66 -28.07 -2.91 -8.48
N TYR A 67 -27.01 -3.48 -9.02
CA TYR A 67 -26.97 -4.87 -9.51
C TYR A 67 -26.56 -5.89 -8.46
N GLY A 68 -26.18 -5.44 -7.25
CA GLY A 68 -25.69 -6.32 -6.19
C GLY A 68 -24.35 -7.00 -6.53
N ILE A 69 -23.50 -6.30 -7.29
CA ILE A 69 -22.22 -6.81 -7.77
C ILE A 69 -21.14 -6.47 -6.73
N SER A 70 -20.34 -7.44 -6.36
CA SER A 70 -19.18 -7.23 -5.49
C SER A 70 -18.07 -6.40 -6.16
N ALA A 71 -17.19 -5.81 -5.38
CA ALA A 71 -16.02 -5.08 -5.90
C ALA A 71 -15.14 -5.98 -6.80
N ASP A 72 -15.00 -7.24 -6.47
CA ASP A 72 -14.22 -8.22 -7.25
C ASP A 72 -14.85 -8.50 -8.61
N GLU A 73 -16.18 -8.63 -8.68
CA GLU A 73 -16.90 -8.77 -9.93
C GLU A 73 -16.80 -7.51 -10.79
N LEU A 74 -16.83 -6.32 -10.19
CA LEU A 74 -16.59 -5.06 -10.89
C LEU A 74 -15.17 -4.99 -11.47
N LEU A 75 -14.19 -5.48 -10.75
CA LEU A 75 -12.81 -5.58 -11.22
C LEU A 75 -12.63 -6.56 -12.39
N ALA A 76 -13.50 -7.56 -12.52
CA ALA A 76 -13.51 -8.47 -13.66
C ALA A 76 -13.96 -7.82 -14.98
N PHE A 77 -14.52 -6.60 -14.95
CA PHE A 77 -14.90 -5.82 -16.14
C PHE A 77 -13.71 -5.20 -16.91
N ARG A 78 -12.49 -5.62 -16.65
CA ARG A 78 -11.29 -5.08 -17.30
C ARG A 78 -11.26 -5.39 -18.79
N PRO A 79 -10.70 -4.47 -19.63
CA PRO A 79 -10.39 -4.78 -21.01
C PRO A 79 -9.40 -5.95 -21.08
N ARG A 80 -9.75 -7.00 -21.83
CA ARG A 80 -8.80 -8.08 -22.13
C ARG A 80 -7.59 -7.48 -22.86
N GLY A 81 -6.39 -7.73 -22.36
CA GLY A 81 -5.13 -7.29 -22.99
C GLY A 81 -4.37 -6.20 -22.24
N THR A 82 -4.95 -5.59 -21.21
CA THR A 82 -4.15 -4.98 -20.16
C THR A 82 -3.88 -6.08 -19.15
N ASN A 83 -2.64 -6.55 -19.06
CA ASN A 83 -2.24 -7.22 -17.83
C ASN A 83 -2.74 -6.30 -16.70
N PRO A 84 -3.53 -6.81 -15.75
CA PRO A 84 -3.79 -6.03 -14.57
C PRO A 84 -2.42 -5.54 -14.09
N PRO A 85 -2.27 -4.27 -13.70
CA PRO A 85 -1.12 -3.96 -12.87
C PRO A 85 -1.16 -5.03 -11.81
N ASP A 86 -0.05 -5.71 -11.64
CA ASP A 86 0.05 -6.83 -10.71
C ASP A 86 -0.51 -6.32 -9.37
N PHE A 87 -1.74 -6.75 -9.00
CA PHE A 87 -2.37 -6.25 -7.77
C PHE A 87 -1.68 -6.82 -6.54
N ASP A 88 -0.85 -7.86 -6.72
CA ASP A 88 0.13 -8.26 -5.73
C ASP A 88 1.20 -7.16 -5.53
N GLU A 89 1.46 -6.29 -6.53
CA GLU A 89 2.23 -5.05 -6.34
C GLU A 89 1.41 -3.89 -5.76
N VAL A 90 0.08 -3.96 -5.70
CA VAL A 90 -0.78 -2.84 -5.24
C VAL A 90 -1.06 -2.90 -3.73
N SER A 91 -0.84 -4.03 -3.08
CA SER A 91 -1.09 -4.21 -1.65
C SER A 91 0.03 -3.63 -0.78
N GLY A 92 0.04 -2.33 -0.58
CA GLY A 92 0.96 -1.68 0.35
C GLY A 92 1.06 -0.17 0.15
N PRO A 93 1.48 0.58 1.17
CA PRO A 93 1.70 2.01 1.06
C PRO A 93 2.84 2.33 0.09
N ASN A 94 2.81 3.50 -0.54
CA ASN A 94 3.89 3.94 -1.44
C ASN A 94 5.21 4.18 -0.71
N THR A 95 5.14 4.59 0.55
CA THR A 95 6.30 4.90 1.39
C THR A 95 6.39 3.90 2.53
N THR A 96 7.60 3.61 2.98
CA THR A 96 7.84 2.81 4.18
C THR A 96 7.23 3.51 5.38
N LEU A 97 6.41 2.80 6.16
CA LEU A 97 5.62 3.34 7.24
C LEU A 97 5.82 2.57 8.54
N LEU A 98 5.65 3.28 9.65
CA LEU A 98 5.49 2.67 10.96
C LEU A 98 4.00 2.44 11.22
N LEU A 99 3.60 1.22 11.51
CA LEU A 99 2.21 0.89 11.86
C LEU A 99 1.98 1.19 13.35
N THR A 100 1.30 2.29 13.64
CA THR A 100 0.94 2.69 15.00
C THR A 100 -0.56 2.82 15.13
N ARG A 101 -1.14 2.34 16.24
CA ARG A 101 -2.54 2.61 16.61
C ARG A 101 -2.70 3.88 17.44
N GLY A 102 -1.60 4.48 17.87
CA GLY A 102 -1.55 5.67 18.71
C GLY A 102 -0.77 6.80 18.07
N PRO A 103 -0.71 7.96 18.75
CA PRO A 103 0.11 9.05 18.29
C PRO A 103 1.56 8.62 18.19
N LEU A 104 2.23 9.02 17.12
CA LEU A 104 3.66 8.85 16.96
C LEU A 104 4.40 9.44 18.16
N GLU A 105 5.49 8.80 18.49
CA GLU A 105 6.40 9.34 19.49
C GLU A 105 6.86 10.74 19.10
N GLU A 106 7.00 11.62 20.07
CA GLU A 106 7.28 13.05 19.86
C GLU A 106 8.53 13.30 19.00
N HIS A 107 9.55 12.45 19.12
CA HIS A 107 10.75 12.57 18.30
C HIS A 107 10.49 12.23 16.82
N ALA A 108 9.62 11.27 16.53
CA ALA A 108 9.25 10.93 15.15
C ALA A 108 8.36 12.01 14.52
N ARG A 109 7.52 12.68 15.33
CA ARG A 109 6.70 13.81 14.86
C ARG A 109 7.52 15.01 14.39
N ARG A 110 8.70 15.21 14.95
CA ARG A 110 9.60 16.30 14.51
C ARG A 110 10.09 16.12 13.08
N TRP A 111 10.09 14.90 12.57
CA TRP A 111 10.73 14.55 11.33
C TRP A 111 9.74 14.31 10.20
N LEU A 112 8.52 13.89 10.53
CA LEU A 112 7.54 13.46 9.54
C LEU A 112 6.21 14.21 9.65
N PRO A 113 5.62 14.61 8.52
CA PRO A 113 4.21 14.96 8.49
C PRO A 113 3.37 13.76 8.95
N ASP A 114 2.30 14.02 9.70
CA ASP A 114 1.38 12.98 10.20
C ASP A 114 0.85 12.07 9.09
N SER A 115 0.61 12.62 7.89
CA SER A 115 0.17 11.87 6.71
C SER A 115 1.16 10.81 6.20
N VAL A 116 2.45 10.96 6.51
CA VAL A 116 3.49 10.01 6.09
C VAL A 116 3.66 8.89 7.11
N ALA A 117 3.40 9.20 8.38
CA ALA A 117 3.63 8.30 9.48
C ALA A 117 2.42 7.46 9.86
N THR A 118 1.21 7.93 9.54
CA THR A 118 -0.08 7.28 9.87
C THR A 118 -0.89 6.97 8.62
N GLY A 119 -0.25 6.44 7.58
CA GLY A 119 -0.96 5.96 6.40
C GLY A 119 -1.99 4.88 6.74
N PRO A 120 -3.02 4.69 5.91
CA PRO A 120 -4.02 3.64 6.13
C PRO A 120 -3.33 2.28 6.24
N ILE A 121 -3.68 1.51 7.26
CA ILE A 121 -3.21 0.14 7.44
C ILE A 121 -3.92 -0.69 6.37
N PRO A 122 -3.19 -1.38 5.47
CA PRO A 122 -3.81 -2.26 4.50
C PRO A 122 -4.62 -3.37 5.21
N GLU A 123 -5.80 -3.73 4.68
CA GLU A 123 -6.66 -4.77 5.27
C GLU A 123 -5.94 -6.11 5.43
N GLU A 124 -5.03 -6.44 4.53
CA GLU A 124 -4.20 -7.66 4.60
C GLU A 124 -3.28 -7.70 5.83
N THR A 125 -2.98 -6.56 6.43
CA THR A 125 -2.23 -6.50 7.71
C THR A 125 -3.02 -7.04 8.89
N MET A 126 -4.35 -7.22 8.75
CA MET A 126 -5.20 -7.81 9.79
C MET A 126 -4.95 -9.31 10.02
N LEU A 127 -4.29 -9.99 9.08
CA LEU A 127 -3.91 -11.41 9.21
C LEU A 127 -2.71 -11.62 10.15
N LEU A 128 -2.07 -10.55 10.60
CA LEU A 128 -0.95 -10.63 11.51
C LEU A 128 -1.44 -10.78 12.97
N PRO A 129 -0.64 -11.40 13.84
CA PRO A 129 -0.94 -11.49 15.25
C PRO A 129 -1.32 -10.11 15.80
N ARG A 130 -2.39 -10.04 16.59
CA ARG A 130 -2.88 -8.78 17.17
C ARG A 130 -1.74 -8.07 17.90
N GLU A 131 -1.75 -6.73 17.87
CA GLU A 131 -0.72 -5.90 18.53
C GLU A 131 -0.52 -6.25 20.02
N ASP A 132 -1.57 -6.72 20.67
CA ASP A 132 -1.57 -7.12 22.08
C ASP A 132 -0.53 -8.20 22.40
N HIS A 133 -0.05 -8.94 21.39
CA HIS A 133 0.96 -10.00 21.54
C HIS A 133 2.38 -9.54 21.18
N VAL A 134 2.55 -8.31 20.70
CA VAL A 134 3.88 -7.76 20.35
C VAL A 134 4.42 -7.00 21.57
N PRO A 135 5.53 -7.44 22.18
CA PRO A 135 6.13 -6.72 23.29
C PRO A 135 6.36 -5.23 22.96
N SER A 136 6.20 -4.34 23.93
CA SER A 136 6.26 -2.89 23.77
C SER A 136 7.55 -2.37 23.14
N ARG A 137 8.65 -3.13 23.25
CA ARG A 137 9.94 -2.82 22.61
C ARG A 137 9.92 -2.92 21.09
N TYR A 138 8.98 -3.70 20.54
CA TYR A 138 8.87 -3.90 19.10
C TYR A 138 7.80 -3.00 18.49
N ARG A 139 8.02 -2.59 17.26
CA ARG A 139 7.03 -1.93 16.41
C ARG A 139 6.96 -2.60 15.06
N ARG A 140 5.79 -2.59 14.47
CA ARG A 140 5.61 -3.06 13.10
C ARG A 140 5.89 -1.92 12.13
N GLY A 141 6.66 -2.22 11.10
CA GLY A 141 6.82 -1.37 9.93
C GLY A 141 6.31 -2.11 8.71
N ILE A 142 5.91 -1.37 7.70
CA ILE A 142 5.62 -1.91 6.36
C ILE A 142 6.56 -1.24 5.36
N VAL A 143 7.23 -2.05 4.55
CA VAL A 143 8.13 -1.54 3.51
C VAL A 143 7.31 -1.02 2.35
N GLY A 144 7.48 0.24 2.02
CA GLY A 144 6.71 0.91 0.98
C GLY A 144 7.04 0.39 -0.42
N ARG A 145 6.09 0.55 -1.34
CA ARG A 145 6.24 0.11 -2.75
C ARG A 145 7.38 0.80 -3.48
N ARG A 146 7.75 2.00 -3.06
CA ARG A 146 8.87 2.78 -3.63
C ARG A 146 10.19 2.50 -2.94
N ASP A 147 10.17 1.90 -1.75
CA ASP A 147 11.38 1.51 -1.03
C ASP A 147 11.87 0.15 -1.57
N LYS A 148 12.74 0.23 -2.55
CA LYS A 148 13.40 -0.93 -3.16
C LYS A 148 14.83 -1.14 -2.65
N THR A 149 15.19 -0.50 -1.56
CA THR A 149 16.56 -0.48 -1.03
C THR A 149 17.07 -1.88 -0.70
N MET A 150 16.20 -2.73 -0.17
CA MET A 150 16.56 -4.11 0.20
C MET A 150 15.95 -5.17 -0.74
N ASP A 151 15.36 -4.79 -1.87
CA ASP A 151 14.80 -5.74 -2.85
C ASP A 151 15.94 -6.50 -3.55
N PRO A 152 15.87 -7.84 -3.70
CA PRO A 152 14.75 -8.75 -3.39
C PRO A 152 14.80 -9.39 -1.98
N MET A 153 15.73 -9.04 -1.12
CA MET A 153 15.82 -9.62 0.24
C MET A 153 14.58 -9.25 1.08
N ILE A 154 14.18 -7.97 1.03
CA ILE A 154 12.92 -7.48 1.60
C ILE A 154 12.14 -6.84 0.47
N ARG A 155 11.05 -7.47 0.08
CA ARG A 155 10.22 -6.98 -1.02
C ARG A 155 9.32 -5.82 -0.56
N PRO A 156 9.00 -4.90 -1.46
CA PRO A 156 7.95 -3.92 -1.23
C PRO A 156 6.65 -4.59 -0.76
N GLY A 157 6.00 -4.02 0.26
CA GLY A 157 4.83 -4.59 0.93
C GLY A 157 5.15 -5.56 2.07
N ALA A 158 6.41 -5.94 2.27
CA ALA A 158 6.81 -6.76 3.41
C ALA A 158 6.55 -6.03 4.73
N ILE A 159 6.16 -6.81 5.75
CA ILE A 159 6.02 -6.30 7.11
C ILE A 159 7.26 -6.68 7.89
N VAL A 160 7.79 -5.71 8.60
CA VAL A 160 8.98 -5.88 9.42
C VAL A 160 8.66 -5.63 10.89
N LEU A 161 9.28 -6.40 11.77
CA LEU A 161 9.23 -6.18 13.21
C LEU A 161 10.53 -5.48 13.63
N VAL A 162 10.41 -4.24 14.10
CA VAL A 162 11.54 -3.36 14.44
C VAL A 162 11.76 -3.38 15.96
N ASP A 163 12.95 -3.78 16.39
CA ASP A 163 13.40 -3.72 17.78
C ASP A 163 13.94 -2.31 18.09
N ARG A 164 13.19 -1.54 18.83
CA ARG A 164 13.53 -0.16 19.18
C ARG A 164 14.66 -0.02 20.20
N GLN A 165 14.99 -1.09 20.90
CA GLN A 165 16.11 -1.09 21.84
C GLN A 165 17.45 -1.27 21.12
N ARG A 166 17.44 -1.81 19.91
CA ARG A 166 18.63 -2.01 19.10
C ARG A 166 18.78 -0.88 18.07
N ARG A 167 19.40 0.21 18.51
CA ARG A 167 19.61 1.42 17.70
C ARG A 167 21.08 1.68 17.35
N ALA A 168 21.98 0.95 17.97
CA ALA A 168 23.41 1.07 17.70
C ALA A 168 23.75 0.46 16.33
N ILE A 169 24.53 1.20 15.54
CA ILE A 169 24.97 0.72 14.24
C ILE A 169 26.17 -0.20 14.47
N ALA A 170 26.05 -1.43 14.05
CA ALA A 170 27.05 -2.48 14.16
C ALA A 170 28.26 -2.17 13.26
N HIS A 171 29.45 -2.50 13.76
CA HIS A 171 30.67 -2.39 12.96
C HIS A 171 30.82 -3.58 12.01
N ARG A 172 31.52 -3.40 10.88
CA ARG A 172 31.76 -4.44 9.86
C ARG A 172 32.28 -5.77 10.45
N ARG A 173 32.95 -5.72 11.58
CA ARG A 173 33.51 -6.91 12.27
C ARG A 173 32.49 -7.73 13.05
N GLU A 174 31.27 -7.24 13.21
CA GLU A 174 30.22 -7.87 14.04
C GLU A 174 29.35 -8.84 13.26
N TRP A 175 29.50 -8.92 11.94
CA TRP A 175 28.81 -9.91 11.09
C TRP A 175 29.78 -10.59 10.12
N THR A 176 29.49 -11.84 9.77
CA THR A 176 30.35 -12.67 8.91
C THR A 176 29.85 -12.74 7.48
N ASN A 177 28.55 -12.63 7.28
CA ASN A 177 27.89 -12.67 5.98
C ASN A 177 26.72 -11.68 5.93
N ASP A 178 26.17 -11.47 4.75
CA ASP A 178 25.09 -10.48 4.53
C ASP A 178 23.78 -10.86 5.22
N PHE A 179 23.56 -12.15 5.53
CA PHE A 179 22.34 -12.57 6.26
C PHE A 179 22.42 -12.25 7.76
N ASP A 180 23.64 -12.16 8.31
CA ASP A 180 23.86 -11.75 9.70
C ASP A 180 23.94 -10.23 9.86
N ARG A 181 24.06 -9.52 8.74
CA ARG A 181 24.18 -8.07 8.72
C ARG A 181 22.90 -7.40 9.22
N PRO A 182 22.96 -6.54 10.24
CA PRO A 182 21.77 -5.88 10.75
C PRO A 182 21.11 -4.96 9.72
N ILE A 183 19.81 -5.12 9.56
CA ILE A 183 18.99 -4.23 8.73
C ILE A 183 18.36 -3.20 9.66
N TYR A 184 18.49 -1.94 9.30
CA TYR A 184 18.02 -0.83 10.10
C TYR A 184 16.76 -0.23 9.52
N PHE A 185 15.88 0.18 10.42
CA PHE A 185 14.72 0.99 10.11
C PHE A 185 15.08 2.44 10.45
N LEU A 186 15.37 3.23 9.44
CA LEU A 186 15.86 4.60 9.55
C LEU A 186 14.71 5.58 9.40
N LEU A 187 14.78 6.68 10.15
CA LEU A 187 13.87 7.80 10.06
C LEU A 187 14.61 8.99 9.46
N THR A 188 14.16 9.47 8.31
CA THR A 188 14.70 10.62 7.58
C THR A 188 13.63 11.68 7.40
N HIS A 189 13.98 12.88 6.93
CA HIS A 189 13.00 13.91 6.56
C HIS A 189 12.05 13.51 5.43
N ALA A 190 12.47 12.55 4.60
CA ALA A 190 11.65 12.03 3.50
C ALA A 190 10.71 10.90 3.92
N GLY A 191 10.89 10.35 5.13
CA GLY A 191 10.13 9.22 5.63
C GLY A 191 11.01 8.12 6.22
N PHE A 192 10.39 6.96 6.47
CA PHE A 192 11.12 5.78 6.88
C PHE A 192 11.76 5.08 5.67
N ILE A 193 12.90 4.46 5.90
CA ILE A 193 13.60 3.61 4.92
C ILE A 193 14.14 2.37 5.64
N CYS A 194 14.09 1.23 4.95
CA CYS A 194 14.58 -0.03 5.47
C CYS A 194 15.85 -0.42 4.70
N THR A 195 17.03 -0.39 5.36
CA THR A 195 18.30 -0.58 4.65
C THR A 195 19.41 -1.06 5.56
N TRP A 196 20.45 -1.65 4.99
CA TRP A 196 21.76 -1.66 5.62
C TRP A 196 22.32 -0.26 5.67
N CYS A 197 23.19 0.01 6.63
CA CYS A 197 23.89 1.28 6.68
C CYS A 197 25.25 1.15 7.35
N GLU A 198 26.10 2.13 7.08
CA GLU A 198 27.41 2.27 7.69
C GLU A 198 27.61 3.67 8.25
N LEU A 199 28.21 3.73 9.42
CA LEU A 199 28.57 4.98 10.05
C LEU A 199 30.07 5.22 9.83
N ASP A 200 30.42 6.44 9.43
CA ASP A 200 31.81 6.80 9.21
C ASP A 200 32.63 6.79 10.54
N LYS A 201 33.96 6.81 10.43
CA LYS A 201 34.86 6.76 11.59
C LYS A 201 34.67 7.91 12.57
N LYS A 202 34.23 9.08 12.08
CA LYS A 202 33.98 10.27 12.90
C LYS A 202 32.56 10.28 13.48
N ARG A 203 31.72 9.32 13.11
CA ARG A 203 30.30 9.23 13.48
C ARG A 203 29.47 10.46 13.08
N GLU A 204 29.88 11.13 12.02
CA GLU A 204 29.20 12.33 11.50
C GLU A 204 28.27 12.01 10.33
N TRP A 205 28.57 10.93 9.61
CA TRP A 205 27.85 10.57 8.38
C TRP A 205 27.38 9.14 8.41
N LEU A 206 26.10 8.95 8.16
CA LEU A 206 25.46 7.68 7.94
C LEU A 206 25.24 7.51 6.44
N THR A 207 25.69 6.40 5.89
CA THR A 207 25.49 6.05 4.47
C THR A 207 24.63 4.81 4.38
N SER A 208 23.55 4.84 3.61
CA SER A 208 22.79 3.64 3.29
C SER A 208 23.60 2.72 2.38
N ASP A 209 23.40 1.44 2.54
CA ASP A 209 24.05 0.41 1.71
C ASP A 209 22.94 -0.50 1.17
N PRO A 210 22.37 -0.16 0.00
CA PRO A 210 21.31 -0.95 -0.62
C PRO A 210 21.76 -2.37 -0.93
N TYR A 211 20.80 -3.31 -0.98
CA TYR A 211 21.11 -4.67 -1.38
C TYR A 211 21.78 -4.69 -2.77
N PRO A 212 22.82 -5.51 -3.00
CA PRO A 212 23.63 -5.45 -4.23
C PRO A 212 22.86 -5.61 -5.55
N LEU A 213 21.72 -6.29 -5.53
CA LEU A 213 20.84 -6.44 -6.71
C LEU A 213 19.78 -5.32 -6.82
N SER A 214 19.71 -4.43 -5.84
CA SER A 214 18.87 -3.25 -5.90
C SER A 214 19.48 -2.23 -6.85
N TYR A 215 18.63 -1.54 -7.61
CA TYR A 215 19.05 -0.42 -8.47
C TYR A 215 19.05 0.93 -7.75
N VAL A 216 18.86 0.92 -6.43
CA VAL A 216 18.83 2.11 -5.59
C VAL A 216 20.25 2.60 -5.34
N THR A 217 20.48 3.88 -5.53
CA THR A 217 21.77 4.50 -5.20
C THR A 217 21.89 4.73 -3.70
N PRO A 218 23.07 4.50 -3.10
CA PRO A 218 23.31 4.83 -1.69
C PRO A 218 23.03 6.31 -1.42
N GLU A 219 22.35 6.56 -0.30
CA GLU A 219 22.13 7.91 0.22
C GLU A 219 23.02 8.16 1.44
N ARG A 220 23.34 9.42 1.68
CA ARG A 220 24.22 9.83 2.77
C ARG A 220 23.63 11.01 3.55
N TRP A 221 23.58 10.87 4.86
CA TRP A 221 22.99 11.86 5.77
C TRP A 221 23.93 12.24 6.90
N ARG A 222 23.81 13.46 7.40
CA ARG A 222 24.47 13.87 8.64
C ARG A 222 23.79 13.20 9.83
N TYR A 223 24.55 12.39 10.56
CA TYR A 223 24.08 11.69 11.75
C TYR A 223 24.42 12.50 13.02
N PRO A 224 23.52 12.63 13.98
CA PRO A 224 22.09 12.27 13.97
C PRO A 224 21.16 13.41 13.51
N LYS A 225 21.65 14.41 12.75
CA LYS A 225 20.88 15.62 12.42
C LYS A 225 19.82 15.42 11.34
N GLU A 226 20.10 14.59 10.35
CA GLU A 226 19.26 14.39 9.17
C GLU A 226 18.64 13.00 9.14
N VAL A 227 19.14 12.09 9.95
CA VAL A 227 18.67 10.70 10.03
C VAL A 227 18.78 10.19 11.46
N ASP A 228 17.77 9.43 11.89
CA ASP A 228 17.79 8.71 13.16
C ASP A 228 17.61 7.22 12.93
N VAL A 229 18.28 6.40 13.73
CA VAL A 229 18.08 4.94 13.74
C VAL A 229 16.88 4.65 14.63
N TYR A 230 15.74 4.39 14.03
CA TYR A 230 14.52 4.07 14.79
C TYR A 230 14.63 2.71 15.49
N GLY A 231 15.28 1.75 14.84
CA GLY A 231 15.56 0.42 15.41
C GLY A 231 16.15 -0.53 14.38
N THR A 232 16.35 -1.77 14.80
CA THR A 232 16.87 -2.85 13.94
C THR A 232 15.75 -3.81 13.59
N VAL A 233 15.66 -4.25 12.34
CA VAL A 233 14.71 -5.26 11.88
C VAL A 233 15.06 -6.61 12.49
N SER A 234 14.12 -7.22 13.19
CA SER A 234 14.30 -8.51 13.85
C SER A 234 13.53 -9.65 13.17
N VAL A 235 12.44 -9.32 12.47
CA VAL A 235 11.61 -10.29 11.75
C VAL A 235 11.14 -9.65 10.45
N ILE A 236 11.08 -10.44 9.39
CA ILE A 236 10.55 -10.06 8.09
C ILE A 236 9.42 -11.04 7.78
N LEU A 237 8.26 -10.50 7.46
CA LEU A 237 7.09 -11.23 6.99
C LEU A 237 6.79 -10.77 5.58
N GLN A 238 7.00 -11.64 4.61
CA GLN A 238 6.76 -11.35 3.21
C GLN A 238 6.14 -12.53 2.50
N ARG A 239 5.28 -12.26 1.52
CA ARG A 239 4.75 -13.29 0.65
C ARG A 239 5.84 -13.73 -0.32
N LEU A 240 6.16 -14.99 -0.35
CA LEU A 240 6.93 -15.56 -1.45
C LEU A 240 5.99 -15.69 -2.65
N ALA A 241 6.44 -15.27 -3.83
CA ALA A 241 5.67 -15.53 -5.05
C ALA A 241 5.42 -17.05 -5.13
N GLY A 242 4.15 -17.43 -5.15
CA GLY A 242 3.79 -18.81 -5.45
C GLY A 242 4.23 -19.17 -6.87
N PRO A 243 4.37 -20.45 -7.20
CA PRO A 243 4.57 -20.85 -8.59
C PRO A 243 3.37 -20.35 -9.41
N ASN A 244 3.65 -19.65 -10.52
CA ASN A 244 2.68 -19.29 -11.54
C ASN A 244 2.01 -20.54 -12.11
#